data_3a8d77bb14c9acbcfc1d0a983dd4fed4
#
_entry.id   3a8d77bb14c9acbcfc1d0a983dd4fed4
#
_cell.length_a   1.000
_cell.length_b   1.000
_cell.length_c   1.000
_cell.angle_alpha   90.00
_cell.angle_beta   90.00
_cell.angle_gamma   90.00
#
_symmetry.space_group_name_H-M   'P 1'
#
loop_
_entity.id
_entity.type
_entity.pdbx_description
1 polymer ?
#
loop_
_entity_poly.entity_id
_entity_poly.type
_entity_poly.pdbx_seq_one_letter_code
_entity_poly.pdbx_strand_id
1 'polypeptide(L)'
;MKIATWNVNGIRARQNEVASWIGDTQPDVVCLQEIKATCAQVPAGLCEIEGYWCYWHGGERGYSGVAMLVSKQFSPEEPHFAHPEFDFESRIVLAKIGPRIVASIYVPNGGKDFPAKIRFLDALEASTQAFARDRAELILCGDLNIARAEIDVHPKLRDPRVTGQLPQERAQFERLLGHGLVDVGRALDPENDGLFTWWAAWRNMRERNIGWRLDYVLASPSLAARASSCVVEAKVGTSDHAPVVATFAE
;
A
#
# COMPACT_ATOMS: atom_id res chain seq x y z
N MET A 1 -11.98 0.79 -12.95
CA MET A 1 -10.66 1.21 -12.44
C MET A 1 -10.02 0.07 -11.65
N LYS A 2 -8.74 -0.27 -11.96
CA LYS A 2 -7.96 -1.33 -11.27
C LYS A 2 -6.77 -0.69 -10.56
N ILE A 3 -6.72 -0.79 -9.24
CA ILE A 3 -5.61 -0.26 -8.40
C ILE A 3 -4.88 -1.41 -7.75
N ALA A 4 -3.55 -1.32 -7.77
CA ALA A 4 -2.70 -2.31 -7.15
C ALA A 4 -1.70 -1.69 -6.18
N THR A 5 -1.41 -2.40 -5.08
CA THR A 5 -0.35 -2.04 -4.15
C THR A 5 0.57 -3.22 -3.89
N TRP A 6 1.88 -2.98 -3.82
CA TRP A 6 2.86 -4.02 -3.56
C TRP A 6 4.10 -3.48 -2.86
N ASN A 7 4.37 -3.93 -1.65
CA ASN A 7 5.67 -3.77 -1.03
C ASN A 7 6.66 -4.71 -1.73
N VAL A 8 7.56 -4.15 -2.53
CA VAL A 8 8.49 -4.91 -3.36
C VAL A 8 9.77 -5.32 -2.63
N ASN A 9 9.99 -4.82 -1.41
CA ASN A 9 11.18 -5.10 -0.60
C ASN A 9 12.50 -5.02 -1.40
N GLY A 10 12.67 -3.92 -2.15
CA GLY A 10 13.83 -3.63 -2.99
C GLY A 10 13.61 -3.85 -4.49
N ILE A 11 13.34 -2.74 -5.19
CA ILE A 11 12.97 -2.72 -6.62
C ILE A 11 14.05 -3.28 -7.54
N ARG A 12 15.35 -3.06 -7.21
CA ARG A 12 16.46 -3.53 -8.02
C ARG A 12 16.53 -5.06 -8.11
N ALA A 13 16.21 -5.75 -7.03
CA ALA A 13 16.21 -7.22 -7.00
C ALA A 13 14.99 -7.82 -7.70
N ARG A 14 13.89 -7.05 -7.83
CA ARG A 14 12.59 -7.51 -8.32
C ARG A 14 12.13 -6.82 -9.59
N GLN A 15 13.06 -6.14 -10.29
CA GLN A 15 12.72 -5.37 -11.49
C GLN A 15 11.96 -6.18 -12.54
N ASN A 16 12.42 -7.40 -12.84
CA ASN A 16 11.80 -8.25 -13.85
C ASN A 16 10.43 -8.77 -13.41
N GLU A 17 10.30 -9.11 -12.13
CA GLU A 17 9.04 -9.57 -11.55
C GLU A 17 7.98 -8.45 -11.61
N VAL A 18 8.35 -7.23 -11.21
CA VAL A 18 7.47 -6.06 -11.23
C VAL A 18 7.08 -5.69 -12.66
N ALA A 19 8.04 -5.65 -13.59
CA ALA A 19 7.77 -5.32 -14.99
C ALA A 19 6.84 -6.35 -15.65
N SER A 20 7.12 -7.65 -15.48
CA SER A 20 6.27 -8.73 -16.01
C SER A 20 4.88 -8.67 -15.42
N TRP A 21 4.77 -8.51 -14.09
CA TRP A 21 3.49 -8.46 -13.41
C TRP A 21 2.64 -7.25 -13.84
N ILE A 22 3.24 -6.07 -14.03
CA ILE A 22 2.53 -4.90 -14.57
C ILE A 22 2.02 -5.19 -15.98
N GLY A 23 2.85 -5.82 -16.84
CA GLY A 23 2.47 -6.20 -18.21
C GLY A 23 1.30 -7.18 -18.25
N ASP A 24 1.28 -8.17 -17.35
CA ASP A 24 0.23 -9.19 -17.28
C ASP A 24 -1.06 -8.66 -16.64
N THR A 25 -0.93 -7.88 -15.57
CA THR A 25 -2.08 -7.42 -14.77
C THR A 25 -2.70 -6.14 -15.32
N GLN A 26 -1.89 -5.28 -15.95
CA GLN A 26 -2.28 -3.98 -16.53
C GLN A 26 -3.15 -3.14 -15.56
N PRO A 27 -2.65 -2.79 -14.36
CA PRO A 27 -3.40 -1.95 -13.44
C PRO A 27 -3.48 -0.51 -13.95
N ASP A 28 -4.57 0.19 -13.66
CA ASP A 28 -4.69 1.63 -13.93
C ASP A 28 -3.76 2.45 -13.04
N VAL A 29 -3.59 2.02 -11.77
CA VAL A 29 -2.65 2.64 -10.83
C VAL A 29 -1.88 1.55 -10.09
N VAL A 30 -0.55 1.71 -9.99
CA VAL A 30 0.35 0.85 -9.22
C VAL A 30 1.01 1.67 -8.11
N CYS A 31 0.86 1.22 -6.88
CA CYS A 31 1.48 1.79 -5.69
C CYS A 31 2.56 0.83 -5.19
N LEU A 32 3.83 1.25 -5.20
CA LEU A 32 4.94 0.42 -4.74
C LEU A 32 5.52 0.97 -3.44
N GLN A 33 5.89 0.08 -2.52
CA GLN A 33 6.52 0.41 -1.25
C GLN A 33 7.85 -0.32 -1.10
N GLU A 34 8.70 0.19 -0.21
CA GLU A 34 10.05 -0.34 0.03
C GLU A 34 10.88 -0.50 -1.25
N ILE A 35 10.87 0.50 -2.12
CA ILE A 35 11.69 0.44 -3.35
C ILE A 35 13.19 0.37 -3.04
N LYS A 36 13.63 0.86 -1.87
CA LYS A 36 15.03 0.78 -1.38
C LYS A 36 16.05 1.25 -2.40
N ALA A 37 15.71 2.31 -3.12
CA ALA A 37 16.52 2.90 -4.17
C ALA A 37 16.31 4.42 -4.20
N THR A 38 17.35 5.18 -4.52
CA THR A 38 17.17 6.57 -4.96
C THR A 38 16.61 6.58 -6.38
N CYS A 39 16.08 7.72 -6.85
CA CYS A 39 15.57 7.82 -8.23
C CYS A 39 16.63 7.41 -9.26
N ALA A 40 17.91 7.77 -9.04
CA ALA A 40 19.02 7.41 -9.92
C ALA A 40 19.39 5.90 -9.89
N GLN A 41 18.91 5.15 -8.90
CA GLN A 41 19.17 3.73 -8.73
C GLN A 41 18.00 2.86 -9.20
N VAL A 42 16.88 3.46 -9.59
CA VAL A 42 15.77 2.72 -10.19
C VAL A 42 16.23 2.14 -11.52
N PRO A 43 15.98 0.84 -11.78
CA PRO A 43 16.37 0.22 -13.05
C PRO A 43 15.76 0.94 -14.25
N ALA A 44 16.55 1.17 -15.31
CA ALA A 44 16.13 1.94 -16.48
C ALA A 44 14.82 1.43 -17.11
N GLY A 45 14.60 0.12 -17.16
CA GLY A 45 13.37 -0.47 -17.69
C GLY A 45 12.12 -0.24 -16.81
N LEU A 46 12.28 0.30 -15.61
CA LEU A 46 11.17 0.65 -14.71
C LEU A 46 11.02 2.17 -14.58
N CYS A 47 12.08 2.94 -14.87
CA CYS A 47 12.01 4.42 -14.80
C CYS A 47 10.92 4.96 -15.71
N GLU A 48 10.77 4.36 -16.89
CA GLU A 48 9.83 4.74 -17.95
C GLU A 48 9.16 3.48 -18.51
N ILE A 49 8.19 2.94 -17.78
CA ILE A 49 7.37 1.84 -18.32
C ILE A 49 6.46 2.39 -19.41
N GLU A 50 6.52 1.79 -20.60
CA GLU A 50 5.67 2.19 -21.71
C GLU A 50 4.18 2.15 -21.31
N GLY A 51 3.46 3.22 -21.63
CA GLY A 51 2.04 3.35 -21.29
C GLY A 51 1.75 3.84 -19.87
N TYR A 52 2.77 4.18 -19.06
CA TYR A 52 2.59 4.71 -17.72
C TYR A 52 3.29 6.06 -17.49
N TRP A 53 2.69 6.89 -16.65
CA TRP A 53 3.34 7.99 -15.94
C TRP A 53 3.99 7.41 -14.69
N CYS A 54 5.31 7.53 -14.55
CA CYS A 54 6.06 6.90 -13.46
C CYS A 54 6.62 7.98 -12.52
N TYR A 55 6.28 7.90 -11.25
CA TYR A 55 6.80 8.78 -10.22
C TYR A 55 7.51 7.96 -9.13
N TRP A 56 8.81 8.22 -8.95
CA TRP A 56 9.67 7.53 -8.01
C TRP A 56 10.08 8.47 -6.88
N HIS A 57 9.55 8.26 -5.69
CA HIS A 57 9.93 8.98 -4.48
C HIS A 57 10.95 8.12 -3.72
N GLY A 58 12.19 8.18 -4.19
CA GLY A 58 13.28 7.31 -3.74
C GLY A 58 13.76 7.65 -2.35
N GLY A 59 13.95 6.63 -1.54
CA GLY A 59 14.55 6.74 -0.21
C GLY A 59 16.07 6.85 -0.28
N GLU A 60 16.65 7.61 0.64
CA GLU A 60 18.10 7.74 0.75
C GLU A 60 18.76 6.46 1.27
N ARG A 61 20.00 6.20 0.86
CA ARG A 61 20.84 5.09 1.33
C ARG A 61 20.21 3.70 1.24
N GLY A 62 19.27 3.50 0.31
CA GLY A 62 18.59 2.19 0.14
C GLY A 62 17.60 1.86 1.26
N TYR A 63 17.06 2.86 1.95
CA TYR A 63 16.06 2.73 2.99
C TYR A 63 14.74 3.35 2.52
N SER A 64 13.59 2.71 2.87
CA SER A 64 12.27 3.21 2.49
C SER A 64 12.06 3.38 0.97
N GLY A 65 11.35 4.42 0.58
CA GLY A 65 11.02 4.79 -0.79
C GLY A 65 9.71 4.19 -1.26
N VAL A 66 8.91 5.02 -1.91
CA VAL A 66 7.64 4.63 -2.53
C VAL A 66 7.62 5.06 -3.99
N ALA A 67 6.74 4.45 -4.78
CA ALA A 67 6.51 4.89 -6.16
C ALA A 67 5.03 4.79 -6.50
N MET A 68 4.64 5.54 -7.53
CA MET A 68 3.33 5.42 -8.15
C MET A 68 3.47 5.44 -9.66
N LEU A 69 2.79 4.51 -10.31
CA LEU A 69 2.68 4.45 -11.75
C LEU A 69 1.21 4.57 -12.12
N VAL A 70 0.89 5.42 -13.08
CA VAL A 70 -0.49 5.68 -13.53
C VAL A 70 -0.57 5.43 -15.03
N SER A 71 -1.48 4.55 -15.45
CA SER A 71 -1.69 4.23 -16.85
C SER A 71 -2.12 5.48 -17.65
N LYS A 72 -1.45 5.73 -18.77
CA LYS A 72 -1.80 6.81 -19.71
C LYS A 72 -3.16 6.58 -20.38
N GLN A 73 -3.63 5.33 -20.46
CA GLN A 73 -4.98 5.03 -20.91
C GLN A 73 -6.01 5.48 -19.87
N PHE A 74 -5.74 5.30 -18.58
CA PHE A 74 -6.61 5.71 -17.47
C PHE A 74 -6.56 7.22 -17.23
N SER A 75 -5.36 7.82 -17.29
CA SER A 75 -5.14 9.27 -17.18
C SER A 75 -4.33 9.74 -18.38
N PRO A 76 -4.99 10.23 -19.47
CA PRO A 76 -4.28 10.73 -20.65
C PRO A 76 -3.34 11.91 -20.35
N GLU A 77 -3.70 12.73 -19.35
CA GLU A 77 -2.86 13.80 -18.84
C GLU A 77 -2.02 13.29 -17.66
N GLU A 78 -0.78 13.78 -17.55
CA GLU A 78 0.09 13.45 -16.44
C GLU A 78 -0.53 13.89 -15.11
N PRO A 79 -0.67 12.98 -14.12
CA PRO A 79 -1.19 13.33 -12.81
C PRO A 79 -0.28 14.32 -12.09
N HIS A 80 -0.86 15.17 -11.26
CA HIS A 80 -0.08 15.97 -10.33
C HIS A 80 0.35 15.08 -9.15
N PHE A 81 1.65 14.79 -9.07
CA PHE A 81 2.25 14.06 -7.97
C PHE A 81 2.73 15.01 -6.88
N ALA A 82 2.54 14.62 -5.62
CA ALA A 82 2.93 15.40 -4.45
C ALA A 82 3.27 14.50 -3.26
N HIS A 83 3.92 15.06 -2.26
CA HIS A 83 4.11 14.43 -0.95
C HIS A 83 3.70 15.42 0.15
N PRO A 84 3.16 14.93 1.28
CA PRO A 84 2.83 15.80 2.40
C PRO A 84 4.12 16.29 3.10
N GLU A 85 4.04 17.46 3.74
CA GLU A 85 5.17 18.07 4.44
C GLU A 85 5.75 17.21 5.57
N PHE A 86 4.96 16.29 6.14
CA PHE A 86 5.42 15.37 7.18
C PHE A 86 6.14 14.12 6.65
N ASP A 87 6.30 13.97 5.34
CA ASP A 87 7.00 12.84 4.74
C ASP A 87 8.52 13.11 4.68
N PHE A 88 9.23 12.82 5.76
CA PHE A 88 10.68 13.01 5.85
C PHE A 88 11.52 11.83 5.38
N GLU A 89 10.89 10.68 5.05
CA GLU A 89 11.61 9.45 4.74
C GLU A 89 11.14 8.79 3.43
N SER A 90 10.55 9.57 2.52
CA SER A 90 10.03 9.07 1.23
C SER A 90 9.06 7.90 1.39
N ARG A 91 8.01 8.11 2.18
CA ARG A 91 7.03 7.08 2.56
C ARG A 91 5.64 7.29 1.98
N ILE A 92 5.37 8.46 1.40
CA ILE A 92 4.08 8.79 0.82
C ILE A 92 4.25 9.49 -0.52
N VAL A 93 3.49 9.02 -1.50
CA VAL A 93 3.25 9.74 -2.75
C VAL A 93 1.75 9.86 -2.96
N LEU A 94 1.29 11.06 -3.29
CA LEU A 94 -0.08 11.37 -3.67
C LEU A 94 -0.13 11.61 -5.17
N ALA A 95 -1.16 11.12 -5.85
CA ALA A 95 -1.49 11.52 -7.21
C ALA A 95 -2.92 12.05 -7.29
N LYS A 96 -3.10 13.23 -7.89
CA LYS A 96 -4.43 13.73 -8.23
C LYS A 96 -4.76 13.31 -9.65
N ILE A 97 -5.79 12.46 -9.79
CA ILE A 97 -6.24 11.87 -11.06
C ILE A 97 -7.71 12.23 -11.26
N GLY A 98 -7.98 13.29 -12.02
CA GLY A 98 -9.31 13.86 -12.12
C GLY A 98 -9.85 14.28 -10.74
N PRO A 99 -11.03 13.79 -10.31
CA PRO A 99 -11.59 14.09 -8.99
C PRO A 99 -10.97 13.26 -7.86
N ARG A 100 -10.13 12.27 -8.18
CA ARG A 100 -9.62 11.27 -7.23
C ARG A 100 -8.24 11.67 -6.72
N ILE A 101 -7.99 11.30 -5.47
CA ILE A 101 -6.66 11.32 -4.86
C ILE A 101 -6.30 9.88 -4.53
N VAL A 102 -5.18 9.41 -5.07
CA VAL A 102 -4.62 8.09 -4.75
C VAL A 102 -3.31 8.31 -4.00
N ALA A 103 -3.12 7.60 -2.89
CA ALA A 103 -1.90 7.62 -2.10
C ALA A 103 -1.23 6.26 -2.07
N SER A 104 0.07 6.21 -2.37
CA SER A 104 0.96 5.07 -2.07
C SER A 104 1.64 5.35 -0.74
N ILE A 105 1.44 4.47 0.24
CA ILE A 105 1.87 4.70 1.63
C ILE A 105 2.71 3.53 2.14
N TYR A 106 3.80 3.87 2.82
CA TYR A 106 4.65 2.94 3.56
C TYR A 106 4.83 3.40 5.00
N VAL A 107 4.00 2.91 5.91
CA VAL A 107 4.06 3.24 7.34
C VAL A 107 5.35 2.67 7.95
N PRO A 108 6.08 3.43 8.80
CA PRO A 108 7.22 2.89 9.52
C PRO A 108 6.88 1.59 10.26
N ASN A 109 7.78 0.60 10.21
CA ASN A 109 7.56 -0.66 10.96
C ASN A 109 7.45 -0.43 12.48
N GLY A 110 8.22 0.52 13.03
CA GLY A 110 8.18 0.87 14.45
C GLY A 110 9.03 -0.01 15.36
N GLY A 111 9.68 -1.05 14.84
CA GLY A 111 10.53 -1.93 15.65
C GLY A 111 11.79 -1.25 16.20
N LYS A 112 12.30 -0.23 15.50
CA LYS A 112 13.47 0.57 15.93
C LYS A 112 13.08 1.88 16.61
N ASP A 113 12.03 2.53 16.12
CA ASP A 113 11.51 3.81 16.62
C ASP A 113 9.99 3.79 16.58
N PHE A 114 9.41 3.25 17.63
CA PHE A 114 7.94 3.20 17.77
C PHE A 114 7.32 4.59 17.89
N PRO A 115 7.88 5.56 18.63
CA PRO A 115 7.38 6.93 18.63
C PRO A 115 7.34 7.57 17.24
N ALA A 116 8.32 7.33 16.37
CA ALA A 116 8.28 7.83 15.00
C ALA A 116 7.10 7.24 14.20
N LYS A 117 6.79 5.95 14.38
CA LYS A 117 5.61 5.33 13.78
C LYS A 117 4.32 6.01 14.22
N ILE A 118 4.18 6.27 15.51
CA ILE A 118 2.98 6.93 16.06
C ILE A 118 2.85 8.35 15.51
N ARG A 119 3.92 9.15 15.50
CA ARG A 119 3.91 10.51 14.90
C ARG A 119 3.50 10.48 13.43
N PHE A 120 4.00 9.50 12.67
CA PHE A 120 3.62 9.33 11.27
C PHE A 120 2.13 9.01 11.11
N LEU A 121 1.61 8.10 11.93
CA LEU A 121 0.18 7.74 11.92
C LEU A 121 -0.72 8.90 12.34
N ASP A 122 -0.35 9.70 13.34
CA ASP A 122 -1.08 10.90 13.76
C ASP A 122 -1.13 11.94 12.62
N ALA A 123 -0.02 12.13 11.91
CA ALA A 123 0.04 13.05 10.78
C ALA A 123 -0.76 12.54 9.57
N LEU A 124 -0.71 11.22 9.30
CA LEU A 124 -1.52 10.59 8.26
C LEU A 124 -3.02 10.70 8.58
N GLU A 125 -3.42 10.50 9.83
CA GLU A 125 -4.80 10.68 10.30
C GLU A 125 -5.27 12.13 10.05
N ALA A 126 -4.48 13.13 10.44
CA ALA A 126 -4.81 14.55 10.24
C ALA A 126 -4.95 14.90 8.74
N SER A 127 -4.07 14.37 7.90
CA SER A 127 -4.15 14.54 6.43
C SER A 127 -5.42 13.90 5.86
N THR A 128 -5.75 12.68 6.30
CA THR A 128 -6.96 11.97 5.88
C THR A 128 -8.22 12.72 6.29
N GLN A 129 -8.24 13.28 7.49
CA GLN A 129 -9.35 14.12 7.97
C GLN A 129 -9.54 15.36 7.07
N ALA A 130 -8.45 15.98 6.60
CA ALA A 130 -8.55 17.11 5.69
C ALA A 130 -9.20 16.71 4.35
N PHE A 131 -8.76 15.61 3.73
CA PHE A 131 -9.38 15.08 2.52
C PHE A 131 -10.86 14.73 2.70
N ALA A 132 -11.24 14.17 3.85
CA ALA A 132 -12.63 13.85 4.16
C ALA A 132 -13.51 15.11 4.26
N ARG A 133 -13.00 16.20 4.84
CA ARG A 133 -13.71 17.50 4.88
C ARG A 133 -13.96 18.06 3.48
N ASP A 134 -13.00 17.89 2.59
CA ASP A 134 -13.08 18.35 1.19
C ASP A 134 -13.93 17.40 0.33
N ARG A 135 -14.46 16.31 0.90
CA ARG A 135 -15.23 15.28 0.21
C ARG A 135 -14.49 14.68 -1.00
N ALA A 136 -13.17 14.58 -0.91
CA ALA A 136 -12.35 14.01 -1.96
C ALA A 136 -12.66 12.51 -2.16
N GLU A 137 -12.66 12.07 -3.40
CA GLU A 137 -12.62 10.63 -3.71
C GLU A 137 -11.21 10.12 -3.41
N LEU A 138 -11.01 9.56 -2.19
CA LEU A 138 -9.70 9.17 -1.67
C LEU A 138 -9.52 7.66 -1.70
N ILE A 139 -8.34 7.22 -2.15
CA ILE A 139 -7.84 5.85 -2.01
C ILE A 139 -6.45 5.92 -1.36
N LEU A 140 -6.30 5.25 -0.22
CA LEU A 140 -5.02 5.02 0.43
C LEU A 140 -4.62 3.56 0.22
N CYS A 141 -3.50 3.31 -0.46
CA CYS A 141 -2.98 1.96 -0.69
C CYS A 141 -1.58 1.84 -0.11
N GLY A 142 -1.26 0.69 0.44
CA GLY A 142 0.11 0.42 0.82
C GLY A 142 0.27 -0.50 2.01
N ASP A 143 1.53 -0.59 2.43
CA ASP A 143 1.93 -1.31 3.62
C ASP A 143 1.77 -0.40 4.85
N LEU A 144 0.74 -0.67 5.63
CA LEU A 144 0.47 0.07 6.88
C LEU A 144 1.24 -0.49 8.08
N ASN A 145 1.95 -1.62 7.93
CA ASN A 145 2.70 -2.27 9.00
C ASN A 145 1.89 -2.50 10.28
N ILE A 146 0.56 -2.65 10.16
CA ILE A 146 -0.39 -2.91 11.25
C ILE A 146 -1.36 -3.99 10.79
N ALA A 147 -1.46 -5.08 11.55
CA ALA A 147 -2.57 -6.01 11.44
C ALA A 147 -3.77 -5.43 12.19
N ARG A 148 -4.77 -4.96 11.46
CA ARG A 148 -5.93 -4.22 11.98
C ARG A 148 -6.67 -4.95 13.09
N ALA A 149 -6.89 -6.25 12.92
CA ALA A 149 -7.64 -7.09 13.85
C ALA A 149 -6.96 -8.44 14.07
N GLU A 150 -7.45 -9.25 14.99
CA GLU A 150 -6.89 -10.59 15.21
C GLU A 150 -7.03 -11.51 14.01
N ILE A 151 -8.10 -11.37 13.22
CA ILE A 151 -8.33 -12.13 11.99
C ILE A 151 -7.26 -11.82 10.92
N ASP A 152 -6.58 -10.67 11.01
CA ASP A 152 -5.51 -10.25 10.10
C ASP A 152 -4.13 -10.84 10.47
N VAL A 153 -4.10 -11.72 11.47
CA VAL A 153 -2.90 -12.45 11.92
C VAL A 153 -3.23 -13.92 12.02
N HIS A 154 -2.41 -14.75 11.38
CA HIS A 154 -2.54 -16.20 11.52
C HIS A 154 -2.46 -16.60 13.01
N PRO A 155 -3.35 -17.50 13.53
CA PRO A 155 -3.44 -17.82 14.96
C PRO A 155 -2.12 -18.15 15.66
N LYS A 156 -1.20 -18.80 14.95
CA LYS A 156 0.14 -19.17 15.48
C LYS A 156 1.09 -17.98 15.67
N LEU A 157 0.75 -16.80 15.13
CA LEU A 157 1.60 -15.59 15.15
C LEU A 157 0.97 -14.47 15.98
N ARG A 158 -0.19 -14.69 16.59
CA ARG A 158 -0.88 -13.68 17.41
C ARG A 158 -0.11 -13.41 18.70
N ASP A 159 0.33 -12.19 18.88
CA ASP A 159 0.91 -11.67 20.12
C ASP A 159 0.66 -10.15 20.21
N PRO A 160 -0.26 -9.71 21.08
CA PRO A 160 -0.61 -8.29 21.22
C PRO A 160 0.52 -7.40 21.80
N ARG A 161 1.69 -7.98 22.09
CA ARG A 161 2.87 -7.25 22.55
C ARG A 161 3.86 -6.97 21.42
N VAL A 162 3.62 -7.53 20.24
CA VAL A 162 4.49 -7.36 19.07
C VAL A 162 4.06 -6.15 18.26
N THR A 163 5.01 -5.31 17.84
CA THR A 163 4.79 -4.20 16.92
C THR A 163 4.09 -4.68 15.66
N GLY A 164 3.09 -3.93 15.22
CA GLY A 164 2.17 -4.32 14.15
C GLY A 164 0.89 -5.02 14.67
N GLN A 165 0.86 -5.42 15.96
CA GLN A 165 -0.32 -6.00 16.60
C GLN A 165 -0.71 -5.29 17.90
N LEU A 166 0.02 -4.23 18.28
CA LEU A 166 -0.24 -3.51 19.53
C LEU A 166 -1.64 -2.88 19.53
N PRO A 167 -2.36 -2.92 20.68
CA PRO A 167 -3.67 -2.27 20.79
C PRO A 167 -3.66 -0.79 20.40
N GLN A 168 -2.56 -0.08 20.68
CA GLN A 168 -2.39 1.31 20.31
C GLN A 168 -2.35 1.50 18.79
N GLU A 169 -1.66 0.63 18.04
CA GLU A 169 -1.57 0.66 16.58
C GLU A 169 -2.93 0.39 15.94
N ARG A 170 -3.65 -0.62 16.46
CA ARG A 170 -5.01 -0.93 16.02
C ARG A 170 -5.98 0.22 16.28
N ALA A 171 -5.88 0.87 17.44
CA ALA A 171 -6.67 2.05 17.73
C ALA A 171 -6.38 3.22 16.77
N GLN A 172 -5.10 3.41 16.38
CA GLN A 172 -4.72 4.38 15.35
C GLN A 172 -5.35 4.04 14.00
N PHE A 173 -5.32 2.76 13.61
CA PHE A 173 -5.92 2.29 12.37
C PHE A 173 -7.43 2.55 12.35
N GLU A 174 -8.14 2.25 13.44
CA GLU A 174 -9.58 2.50 13.55
C GLU A 174 -9.91 4.01 13.50
N ARG A 175 -9.07 4.89 14.08
CA ARG A 175 -9.25 6.35 13.94
C ARG A 175 -9.07 6.81 12.49
N LEU A 176 -8.08 6.25 11.78
CA LEU A 176 -7.88 6.53 10.36
C LEU A 176 -9.14 6.18 9.54
N LEU A 177 -9.71 5.00 9.77
CA LEU A 177 -10.97 4.58 9.13
C LEU A 177 -12.15 5.45 9.56
N GLY A 178 -12.16 5.93 10.81
CA GLY A 178 -13.20 6.81 11.36
C GLY A 178 -13.39 8.12 10.60
N HIS A 179 -12.41 8.52 9.77
CA HIS A 179 -12.53 9.66 8.85
C HIS A 179 -13.24 9.31 7.52
N GLY A 180 -13.96 8.20 7.48
CA GLY A 180 -14.79 7.80 6.35
C GLY A 180 -14.07 6.93 5.33
N LEU A 181 -13.03 6.20 5.72
CA LEU A 181 -12.40 5.20 4.87
C LEU A 181 -12.98 3.81 5.15
N VAL A 182 -13.11 3.03 4.10
CA VAL A 182 -13.52 1.61 4.12
C VAL A 182 -12.33 0.74 3.75
N ASP A 183 -12.04 -0.27 4.55
CA ASP A 183 -11.11 -1.36 4.22
C ASP A 183 -11.76 -2.26 3.16
N VAL A 184 -11.40 -2.04 1.89
CA VAL A 184 -12.06 -2.68 0.74
C VAL A 184 -11.94 -4.20 0.79
N GLY A 185 -10.76 -4.72 1.12
CA GLY A 185 -10.54 -6.17 1.21
C GLY A 185 -11.43 -6.82 2.26
N ARG A 186 -11.49 -6.24 3.45
CA ARG A 186 -12.31 -6.78 4.54
C ARG A 186 -13.81 -6.56 4.34
N ALA A 187 -14.20 -5.47 3.67
CA ALA A 187 -15.60 -5.21 3.33
C ALA A 187 -16.16 -6.23 2.33
N LEU A 188 -15.35 -6.66 1.37
CA LEU A 188 -15.74 -7.66 0.36
C LEU A 188 -15.67 -9.11 0.88
N ASP A 189 -14.79 -9.40 1.83
CA ASP A 189 -14.58 -10.75 2.36
C ASP A 189 -14.38 -10.70 3.89
N PRO A 190 -15.48 -10.42 4.65
CA PRO A 190 -15.42 -10.10 6.07
C PRO A 190 -14.95 -11.26 6.95
N GLU A 191 -15.24 -12.51 6.57
CA GLU A 191 -14.97 -13.70 7.37
C GLU A 191 -13.68 -14.43 6.97
N ASN A 192 -12.97 -13.96 5.94
CA ASN A 192 -11.77 -14.63 5.46
C ASN A 192 -10.59 -14.43 6.42
N ASP A 193 -10.24 -15.46 7.16
CA ASP A 193 -9.13 -15.52 8.11
C ASP A 193 -7.78 -15.87 7.46
N GLY A 194 -7.74 -16.02 6.14
CA GLY A 194 -6.54 -16.32 5.34
C GLY A 194 -6.09 -15.17 4.43
N LEU A 195 -6.63 -13.95 4.60
CA LEU A 195 -6.38 -12.78 3.75
C LEU A 195 -5.02 -12.11 4.09
N PHE A 196 -3.95 -12.91 4.14
CA PHE A 196 -2.63 -12.40 4.49
C PHE A 196 -1.89 -11.87 3.29
N THR A 197 -1.09 -10.82 3.49
CA THR A 197 -0.33 -10.13 2.45
C THR A 197 1.17 -10.20 2.68
N TRP A 198 1.61 -10.52 3.90
CA TRP A 198 3.01 -10.64 4.31
C TRP A 198 3.28 -11.96 5.00
N TRP A 199 4.44 -12.55 4.73
CA TRP A 199 4.91 -13.80 5.33
C TRP A 199 6.40 -13.72 5.63
N ALA A 200 6.78 -14.18 6.81
CA ALA A 200 8.19 -14.28 7.16
C ALA A 200 8.94 -15.23 6.20
N ALA A 201 10.16 -14.86 5.83
CA ALA A 201 10.94 -15.54 4.78
C ALA A 201 11.45 -16.97 5.15
N TRP A 202 11.12 -17.47 6.32
CA TRP A 202 11.58 -18.80 6.78
C TRP A 202 10.44 -19.81 6.86
N ARG A 203 10.80 -21.12 6.90
CA ARG A 203 9.88 -22.25 7.13
C ARG A 203 8.70 -22.32 6.17
N ASN A 204 8.85 -21.83 4.95
CA ASN A 204 7.82 -21.84 3.91
C ASN A 204 6.49 -21.23 4.41
N MET A 205 6.59 -20.12 5.16
CA MET A 205 5.42 -19.49 5.78
C MET A 205 4.39 -19.06 4.73
N ARG A 206 4.84 -18.53 3.57
CA ARG A 206 3.96 -18.09 2.48
C ARG A 206 3.19 -19.27 1.86
N GLU A 207 3.86 -20.37 1.55
CA GLU A 207 3.23 -21.57 0.98
C GLU A 207 2.20 -22.18 1.93
N ARG A 208 2.44 -22.06 3.23
CA ARG A 208 1.56 -22.55 4.31
C ARG A 208 0.48 -21.53 4.69
N ASN A 209 0.48 -20.38 4.07
CA ASN A 209 -0.34 -19.22 4.39
C ASN A 209 -0.34 -18.86 5.90
N ILE A 210 0.86 -18.84 6.51
CA ILE A 210 1.05 -18.44 7.91
C ILE A 210 1.64 -17.03 7.91
N GLY A 211 0.79 -16.02 7.92
CA GLY A 211 1.17 -14.63 7.65
C GLY A 211 0.32 -13.60 8.38
N TRP A 212 0.51 -12.37 7.99
CA TRP A 212 -0.22 -11.19 8.45
C TRP A 212 -0.78 -10.42 7.26
N ARG A 213 -1.88 -9.73 7.45
CA ARG A 213 -2.36 -8.73 6.50
C ARG A 213 -1.83 -7.36 6.93
N LEU A 214 -0.93 -6.81 6.14
CA LEU A 214 -0.25 -5.53 6.38
C LEU A 214 -0.50 -4.51 5.25
N ASP A 215 -0.86 -5.01 4.06
CA ASP A 215 -1.10 -4.22 2.88
C ASP A 215 -2.60 -4.07 2.64
N TYR A 216 -3.02 -2.84 2.41
CA TYR A 216 -4.43 -2.46 2.36
C TYR A 216 -4.75 -1.60 1.14
N VAL A 217 -6.01 -1.67 0.72
CA VAL A 217 -6.67 -0.68 -0.12
C VAL A 217 -7.82 -0.11 0.70
N LEU A 218 -7.65 1.14 1.14
CA LEU A 218 -8.65 1.89 1.88
C LEU A 218 -9.27 2.92 0.95
N ALA A 219 -10.59 3.00 0.88
CA ALA A 219 -11.27 3.88 -0.06
C ALA A 219 -12.38 4.69 0.62
N SER A 220 -12.64 5.90 0.13
CA SER A 220 -13.82 6.68 0.52
C SER A 220 -15.09 5.89 0.22
N PRO A 221 -16.22 6.11 0.97
CA PRO A 221 -17.41 5.28 0.86
C PRO A 221 -18.00 5.21 -0.56
N SER A 222 -17.97 6.32 -1.29
CA SER A 222 -18.46 6.37 -2.68
C SER A 222 -17.67 5.47 -3.63
N LEU A 223 -16.36 5.36 -3.41
CA LEU A 223 -15.48 4.46 -4.16
C LEU A 223 -15.63 3.02 -3.67
N ALA A 224 -15.61 2.80 -2.36
CA ALA A 224 -15.76 1.47 -1.77
C ALA A 224 -17.06 0.78 -2.18
N ALA A 225 -18.15 1.52 -2.30
CA ALA A 225 -19.43 0.99 -2.80
C ALA A 225 -19.37 0.49 -4.25
N ARG A 226 -18.37 0.90 -5.03
CA ARG A 226 -18.13 0.46 -6.41
C ARG A 226 -17.08 -0.65 -6.50
N ALA A 227 -16.48 -1.06 -5.39
CA ALA A 227 -15.49 -2.13 -5.37
C ALA A 227 -16.16 -3.48 -5.73
N SER A 228 -15.62 -4.16 -6.72
CA SER A 228 -16.10 -5.47 -7.18
C SER A 228 -15.19 -6.62 -6.79
N SER A 229 -13.90 -6.34 -6.53
CA SER A 229 -12.93 -7.32 -6.05
C SER A 229 -11.78 -6.65 -5.31
N CYS A 230 -11.17 -7.40 -4.37
CA CYS A 230 -9.89 -7.04 -3.74
C CYS A 230 -9.15 -8.35 -3.45
N VAL A 231 -8.13 -8.65 -4.27
CA VAL A 231 -7.47 -9.96 -4.29
C VAL A 231 -6.02 -9.82 -3.87
N VAL A 232 -5.57 -10.73 -3.00
CA VAL A 232 -4.15 -10.93 -2.67
C VAL A 232 -3.55 -11.94 -3.64
N GLU A 233 -2.59 -11.52 -4.44
CA GLU A 233 -1.92 -12.40 -5.41
C GLU A 233 -0.74 -13.14 -4.76
N ALA A 234 -1.05 -13.98 -3.78
CA ALA A 234 -0.09 -14.65 -2.92
C ALA A 234 0.99 -15.51 -3.62
N LYS A 235 0.85 -15.78 -4.92
CA LYS A 235 1.83 -16.55 -5.70
C LYS A 235 2.77 -15.67 -6.55
N VAL A 236 2.55 -14.36 -6.55
CA VAL A 236 3.32 -13.41 -7.37
C VAL A 236 4.58 -12.97 -6.65
N GLY A 237 5.70 -13.06 -7.34
CA GLY A 237 6.99 -12.50 -6.95
C GLY A 237 7.67 -13.20 -5.76
N THR A 238 8.86 -12.70 -5.45
CA THR A 238 9.75 -13.20 -4.38
C THR A 238 9.87 -12.23 -3.20
N SER A 239 9.13 -11.12 -3.21
CA SER A 239 9.01 -10.26 -2.04
C SER A 239 8.34 -11.03 -0.90
N ASP A 240 8.64 -10.72 0.34
CA ASP A 240 7.93 -11.23 1.51
C ASP A 240 6.49 -10.68 1.64
N HIS A 241 6.12 -9.71 0.81
CA HIS A 241 4.75 -9.27 0.57
C HIS A 241 4.24 -9.73 -0.79
N ALA A 242 2.92 -9.82 -0.93
CA ALA A 242 2.24 -10.07 -2.19
C ALA A 242 1.52 -8.80 -2.71
N PRO A 243 1.32 -8.66 -4.03
CA PRO A 243 0.43 -7.63 -4.55
C PRO A 243 -0.99 -7.78 -4.02
N VAL A 244 -1.63 -6.64 -3.74
CA VAL A 244 -3.07 -6.55 -3.49
C VAL A 244 -3.69 -5.73 -4.62
N VAL A 245 -4.66 -6.32 -5.31
CA VAL A 245 -5.31 -5.71 -6.48
C VAL A 245 -6.79 -5.51 -6.20
N ALA A 246 -7.26 -4.27 -6.23
CA ALA A 246 -8.66 -3.91 -6.08
C ALA A 246 -9.24 -3.40 -7.41
N THR A 247 -10.44 -3.85 -7.75
CA THR A 247 -11.17 -3.40 -8.93
C THR A 247 -12.45 -2.66 -8.51
N PHE A 248 -12.65 -1.51 -9.13
CA PHE A 248 -13.81 -0.66 -8.89
C PHE A 248 -14.59 -0.50 -10.19
N ALA A 249 -15.91 -0.66 -10.15
CA ALA A 249 -16.78 -0.32 -11.27
C ALA A 249 -16.70 1.18 -11.61
N GLU A 250 -16.95 1.54 -12.86
CA GLU A 250 -17.02 2.92 -13.35
C GLU A 250 -18.26 3.67 -12.85
#